data_b4529f261be3e85210145f59a3365208
#
_entry.id   b4529f261be3e85210145f59a3365208
#
_cell.length_a   1.000
_cell.length_b   1.000
_cell.length_c   1.000
_cell.angle_alpha   90.00
_cell.angle_beta   90.00
_cell.angle_gamma   90.00
#
_symmetry.space_group_name_H-M   'P 1'
#
loop_
_entity.id
_entity.type
_entity.pdbx_description
1 polymer ?
#
loop_
_entity_poly.entity_id
_entity_poly.type
_entity_poly.pdbx_seq_one_letter_code
_entity_poly.pdbx_strand_id
1 'polypeptide(L)'
;KAQQPYKKWLRQNALRIQSTLDDNDHGSAFYDADQLKQYMKMYQVTFEERDQVLRPLAEQGQEAVGSMGDDTPLAVLSKHYRGLHHFFRQQFSQVTNPPIDPLREAIVMSLETCLGAERNVFEETAEHANRAILTTPVISPAKWRTIMNLERPGFERLVIDLNYEEGTGLEAAIRNIADQAEEAVRGGKV
;
A
#
# COMPACT_ATOMS: atom_id res chain seq x y z
N LYS A 1 28.69 -18.59 -9.29
CA LYS A 1 27.61 -18.47 -10.30
C LYS A 1 26.34 -19.07 -9.69
N ALA A 2 25.20 -18.36 -9.77
CA ALA A 2 23.95 -18.92 -9.32
C ALA A 2 23.63 -20.20 -10.11
N GLN A 3 23.20 -21.24 -9.42
CA GLN A 3 22.82 -22.51 -10.05
C GLN A 3 21.55 -22.38 -10.88
N GLN A 4 20.65 -21.46 -10.47
CA GLN A 4 19.37 -21.24 -11.12
C GLN A 4 19.35 -19.94 -11.95
N PRO A 5 18.59 -19.89 -13.04
CA PRO A 5 18.54 -18.74 -13.95
C PRO A 5 17.58 -17.64 -13.48
N TYR A 6 17.71 -17.18 -12.23
CA TYR A 6 16.76 -16.21 -11.59
C TYR A 6 16.50 -14.97 -12.45
N LYS A 7 17.55 -14.35 -13.03
CA LYS A 7 17.37 -13.17 -13.90
C LYS A 7 16.55 -13.49 -15.15
N LYS A 8 16.68 -14.70 -15.68
CA LYS A 8 15.90 -15.15 -16.84
C LYS A 8 14.43 -15.33 -16.44
N TRP A 9 14.16 -15.98 -15.30
CA TRP A 9 12.82 -16.16 -14.79
C TRP A 9 12.13 -14.81 -14.55
N LEU A 10 12.80 -13.87 -13.90
CA LEU A 10 12.25 -12.55 -13.65
C LEU A 10 11.92 -11.82 -14.97
N ARG A 11 12.82 -11.85 -15.96
CA ARG A 11 12.58 -11.22 -17.27
C ARG A 11 11.41 -11.84 -18.04
N GLN A 12 11.17 -13.13 -17.87
CA GLN A 12 10.14 -13.86 -18.60
C GLN A 12 8.77 -13.82 -17.91
N ASN A 13 8.75 -13.74 -16.60
CA ASN A 13 7.54 -13.93 -15.80
C ASN A 13 7.09 -12.65 -15.07
N ALA A 14 7.95 -11.69 -14.81
CA ALA A 14 7.54 -10.45 -14.18
C ALA A 14 6.87 -9.49 -15.17
N LEU A 15 5.79 -8.87 -14.75
CA LEU A 15 5.10 -7.80 -15.47
C LEU A 15 5.40 -6.46 -14.79
N ARG A 16 6.01 -5.53 -15.51
CA ARG A 16 6.19 -4.17 -15.00
C ARG A 16 4.98 -3.32 -15.36
N ILE A 17 4.28 -2.84 -14.33
CA ILE A 17 3.17 -1.90 -14.47
C ILE A 17 3.75 -0.51 -14.67
N GLN A 18 3.81 -0.05 -15.91
CA GLN A 18 4.26 1.29 -16.25
C GLN A 18 3.08 2.26 -16.21
N SER A 19 3.35 3.54 -15.87
CA SER A 19 2.42 4.62 -16.19
C SER A 19 2.44 4.80 -17.70
N THR A 20 1.38 4.45 -18.36
CA THR A 20 1.02 5.21 -19.55
C THR A 20 0.52 6.54 -19.01
N LEU A 21 1.36 7.56 -19.06
CA LEU A 21 0.93 8.94 -18.90
C LEU A 21 0.08 9.27 -20.12
N ASP A 22 -1.15 8.88 -20.10
CA ASP A 22 -2.16 9.55 -20.88
C ASP A 22 -2.42 10.86 -20.12
N ASP A 23 -1.87 11.95 -20.59
CA ASP A 23 -1.95 13.27 -19.95
C ASP A 23 -3.40 13.74 -19.71
N ASN A 24 -4.36 13.05 -20.29
CA ASN A 24 -5.79 13.32 -20.15
C ASN A 24 -6.48 12.48 -19.07
N ASP A 25 -5.84 11.46 -18.55
CA ASP A 25 -6.43 10.62 -17.50
C ASP A 25 -6.03 11.09 -16.10
N HIS A 26 -6.15 12.36 -15.87
CA HIS A 26 -6.23 12.89 -14.53
C HIS A 26 -7.54 12.46 -13.90
N GLY A 27 -7.74 11.20 -13.65
CA GLY A 27 -8.94 10.65 -13.03
C GLY A 27 -9.29 11.36 -11.72
N SER A 28 -9.67 12.59 -11.89
CA SER A 28 -9.89 13.55 -10.85
C SER A 28 -11.37 13.53 -10.50
N ALA A 29 -11.72 12.72 -9.55
CA ALA A 29 -12.80 13.18 -8.72
C ALA A 29 -12.28 14.43 -7.99
N PHE A 30 -12.55 15.61 -8.53
CA PHE A 30 -12.32 16.84 -7.79
C PHE A 30 -13.41 16.93 -6.73
N TYR A 31 -13.01 16.65 -5.51
CA TYR A 31 -13.85 16.86 -4.35
C TYR A 31 -13.75 18.34 -3.95
N ASP A 32 -14.86 18.94 -3.56
CA ASP A 32 -14.78 20.20 -2.84
C ASP A 32 -14.10 20.01 -1.47
N ALA A 33 -13.72 21.10 -0.82
CA ALA A 33 -12.92 21.03 0.40
C ALA A 33 -13.64 20.31 1.55
N ASP A 34 -14.96 20.39 1.61
CA ASP A 34 -15.73 19.75 2.69
C ASP A 34 -15.96 18.26 2.41
N GLN A 35 -16.23 17.90 1.16
CA GLN A 35 -16.26 16.50 0.73
C GLN A 35 -14.91 15.82 0.95
N LEU A 36 -13.81 16.48 0.59
CA LEU A 36 -12.48 15.92 0.80
C LEU A 36 -12.21 15.64 2.29
N LYS A 37 -12.57 16.57 3.18
CA LYS A 37 -12.45 16.37 4.64
C LYS A 37 -13.30 15.19 5.14
N GLN A 38 -14.52 15.04 4.61
CA GLN A 38 -15.38 13.91 4.96
C GLN A 38 -14.77 12.59 4.54
N TYR A 39 -14.26 12.49 3.31
CA TYR A 39 -13.61 11.30 2.82
C TYR A 39 -12.29 11.00 3.58
N MET A 40 -11.46 12.00 3.82
CA MET A 40 -10.27 11.82 4.63
C MET A 40 -10.62 11.26 6.02
N LYS A 41 -11.66 11.78 6.66
CA LYS A 41 -12.12 11.28 7.95
C LYS A 41 -12.66 9.84 7.86
N MET A 42 -13.46 9.54 6.83
CA MET A 42 -14.03 8.22 6.62
C MET A 42 -12.94 7.16 6.38
N TYR A 43 -11.94 7.49 5.59
CA TYR A 43 -10.81 6.60 5.29
C TYR A 43 -9.64 6.75 6.26
N GLN A 44 -9.80 7.53 7.32
CA GLN A 44 -8.79 7.78 8.34
C GLN A 44 -7.45 8.35 7.81
N VAL A 45 -7.51 9.08 6.71
CA VAL A 45 -6.35 9.80 6.17
C VAL A 45 -6.23 11.11 6.93
N THR A 46 -5.19 11.24 7.75
CA THR A 46 -4.93 12.45 8.52
C THR A 46 -4.26 13.51 7.66
N PHE A 47 -4.27 14.75 8.16
CA PHE A 47 -3.54 15.84 7.52
C PHE A 47 -2.03 15.55 7.46
N GLU A 48 -1.49 14.98 8.52
CA GLU A 48 -0.07 14.61 8.59
C GLU A 48 0.27 13.53 7.57
N GLU A 49 -0.55 12.51 7.43
CA GLU A 49 -0.34 11.48 6.40
C GLU A 49 -0.35 12.08 5.00
N ARG A 50 -1.29 12.97 4.73
CA ARG A 50 -1.36 13.64 3.43
C ARG A 50 -0.12 14.46 3.14
N ASP A 51 0.30 15.32 4.08
CA ASP A 51 1.37 16.30 3.86
C ASP A 51 2.77 15.75 4.11
N GLN A 52 2.92 14.86 5.08
CA GLN A 52 4.24 14.38 5.50
C GLN A 52 4.61 13.03 4.91
N VAL A 53 3.63 12.24 4.47
CA VAL A 53 3.85 10.90 3.92
C VAL A 53 3.52 10.87 2.42
N LEU A 54 2.28 11.13 2.05
CA LEU A 54 1.84 10.99 0.68
C LEU A 54 2.44 12.03 -0.26
N ARG A 55 2.60 13.27 0.20
CA ARG A 55 3.16 14.33 -0.63
C ARG A 55 4.62 14.09 -1.03
N PRO A 56 5.56 13.77 -0.13
CA PRO A 56 6.92 13.42 -0.51
C PRO A 56 7.00 12.23 -1.48
N LEU A 57 6.17 11.21 -1.27
CA LEU A 57 6.10 10.07 -2.17
C LEU A 57 5.60 10.45 -3.57
N ALA A 58 4.60 11.32 -3.65
CA ALA A 58 4.00 11.73 -4.92
C ALA A 58 4.86 12.74 -5.70
N GLU A 59 5.43 13.72 -5.00
CA GLU A 59 6.17 14.83 -5.62
C GLU A 59 7.65 14.50 -5.87
N GLN A 60 8.26 13.73 -4.99
CA GLN A 60 9.71 13.49 -5.00
C GLN A 60 10.07 12.04 -5.28
N GLY A 61 9.13 11.11 -5.20
CA GLY A 61 9.40 9.68 -5.34
C GLY A 61 10.32 9.14 -4.22
N GLN A 62 10.29 9.79 -3.06
CA GLN A 62 11.11 9.44 -1.89
C GLN A 62 10.23 8.99 -0.75
N GLU A 63 10.77 8.13 0.10
CA GLU A 63 10.10 7.76 1.33
C GLU A 63 10.08 8.93 2.30
N ALA A 64 8.93 9.08 2.98
CA ALA A 64 8.78 10.11 3.98
C ALA A 64 9.67 9.84 5.20
N VAL A 65 10.29 10.89 5.71
CA VAL A 65 11.05 10.85 6.96
C VAL A 65 10.18 11.41 8.08
N GLY A 66 10.09 10.68 9.18
CA GLY A 66 9.28 11.10 10.32
C GLY A 66 9.72 10.41 11.61
N SER A 67 9.13 10.84 12.72
CA SER A 67 9.24 10.16 14.00
C SER A 67 7.89 9.59 14.43
N MET A 68 7.93 8.49 15.13
CA MET A 68 6.72 7.91 15.71
C MET A 68 6.34 8.61 17.01
N GLY A 69 5.03 8.79 17.17
CA GLY A 69 4.44 9.38 18.35
C GLY A 69 4.53 10.90 18.39
N ASP A 70 3.74 11.45 19.25
CA ASP A 70 3.58 12.88 19.39
C ASP A 70 3.17 13.18 20.83
N ASP A 71 3.85 14.16 21.44
CA ASP A 71 3.56 14.64 22.80
C ASP A 71 2.43 15.67 22.82
N THR A 72 1.91 16.06 21.68
CA THR A 72 0.82 17.02 21.60
C THR A 72 -0.41 16.48 22.28
N PRO A 73 -1.00 17.19 23.26
CA PRO A 73 -2.25 16.77 23.89
C PRO A 73 -3.38 16.61 22.87
N LEU A 74 -4.31 15.70 23.17
CA LEU A 74 -5.49 15.50 22.35
C LEU A 74 -6.31 16.79 22.24
N ALA A 75 -6.40 17.34 21.03
CA ALA A 75 -7.12 18.59 20.76
C ALA A 75 -8.61 18.27 20.53
N VAL A 76 -9.39 18.10 21.60
CA VAL A 76 -10.80 17.69 21.55
C VAL A 76 -11.72 18.65 20.77
N LEU A 77 -11.32 19.90 20.62
CA LEU A 77 -12.08 20.93 19.85
C LEU A 77 -11.51 21.14 18.44
N SER A 78 -10.52 20.36 18.03
CA SER A 78 -9.96 20.46 16.69
C SER A 78 -10.95 19.99 15.64
N LYS A 79 -10.99 20.70 14.52
CA LYS A 79 -11.73 20.27 13.32
C LYS A 79 -10.93 19.26 12.47
N HIS A 80 -9.65 19.08 12.77
CA HIS A 80 -8.80 18.14 12.09
C HIS A 80 -8.88 16.78 12.76
N TYR A 81 -9.15 15.77 11.95
CA TYR A 81 -9.09 14.39 12.42
C TYR A 81 -7.66 13.97 12.68
N ARG A 82 -7.48 13.22 13.76
CA ARG A 82 -6.20 12.61 14.11
C ARG A 82 -6.42 11.19 14.61
N GLY A 83 -5.74 10.24 14.00
CA GLY A 83 -5.85 8.82 14.34
C GLY A 83 -5.27 8.52 15.72
N LEU A 84 -5.85 7.54 16.41
CA LEU A 84 -5.40 7.14 17.75
C LEU A 84 -3.93 6.69 17.76
N HIS A 85 -3.45 6.07 16.68
CA HIS A 85 -2.07 5.62 16.53
C HIS A 85 -1.03 6.73 16.63
N HIS A 86 -1.37 7.99 16.34
CA HIS A 86 -0.48 9.13 16.49
C HIS A 86 -0.12 9.44 17.95
N PHE A 87 -0.89 8.94 18.90
CA PHE A 87 -0.65 9.14 20.33
C PHE A 87 0.16 8.04 20.98
N PHE A 88 0.39 6.94 20.26
CA PHE A 88 1.30 5.89 20.71
C PHE A 88 2.74 6.30 20.42
N ARG A 89 3.61 6.07 21.38
CA ARG A 89 5.03 6.37 21.28
C ARG A 89 5.87 5.31 21.96
N GLN A 90 7.10 5.23 21.52
CA GLN A 90 8.10 4.39 22.11
C GLN A 90 8.55 4.97 23.45
N GLN A 91 8.61 4.15 24.48
CA GLN A 91 8.99 4.58 25.84
C GLN A 91 10.47 4.43 26.13
N PHE A 92 11.21 3.78 25.28
CA PHE A 92 12.68 3.63 25.41
C PHE A 92 13.34 3.91 24.07
N SER A 93 14.60 4.35 24.11
CA SER A 93 15.39 4.53 22.91
C SER A 93 15.74 3.18 22.30
N GLN A 94 15.42 3.01 21.03
CA GLN A 94 15.80 1.83 20.27
C GLN A 94 16.66 2.29 19.09
N VAL A 95 17.88 1.79 19.04
CA VAL A 95 18.74 1.99 17.88
C VAL A 95 18.53 0.80 16.95
N THR A 96 18.10 1.11 15.73
CA THR A 96 18.03 0.13 14.65
C THR A 96 19.39 0.09 13.93
N ASN A 97 19.42 -0.47 12.71
CA ASN A 97 20.62 -0.53 11.88
C ASN A 97 21.35 0.82 11.77
N PRO A 98 22.61 0.83 11.32
CA PRO A 98 23.35 2.08 11.11
C PRO A 98 22.50 3.10 10.35
N PRO A 99 22.54 4.38 10.73
CA PRO A 99 21.74 5.41 10.08
C PRO A 99 22.11 5.50 8.60
N ILE A 100 21.09 5.58 7.77
CA ILE A 100 21.23 5.75 6.32
C ILE A 100 20.92 7.22 6.02
N ASP A 101 21.90 7.94 5.48
CA ASP A 101 21.67 9.29 5.00
C ASP A 101 20.89 9.30 3.68
N PRO A 102 20.24 10.42 3.28
CA PRO A 102 19.43 10.50 2.08
C PRO A 102 20.15 10.16 0.78
N LEU A 103 21.45 10.40 0.71
CA LEU A 103 22.24 10.08 -0.49
C LEU A 103 22.47 8.57 -0.59
N ARG A 104 22.77 7.93 0.53
CA ARG A 104 22.96 6.49 0.60
C ARG A 104 21.65 5.74 0.43
N GLU A 105 20.55 6.30 0.94
CA GLU A 105 19.20 5.73 0.78
C GLU A 105 18.87 5.51 -0.70
N ALA A 106 19.14 6.49 -1.56
CA ALA A 106 18.89 6.38 -2.99
C ALA A 106 19.66 5.22 -3.67
N ILE A 107 20.74 4.75 -3.05
CA ILE A 107 21.56 3.67 -3.59
C ILE A 107 21.14 2.30 -3.02
N VAL A 108 20.79 2.24 -1.73
CA VAL A 108 20.61 0.97 -1.01
C VAL A 108 19.16 0.60 -0.77
N MET A 109 18.23 1.53 -0.96
CA MET A 109 16.79 1.32 -0.76
C MET A 109 16.02 1.47 -2.08
N SER A 110 14.85 0.89 -2.14
CA SER A 110 13.95 0.98 -3.29
C SER A 110 12.51 1.00 -2.80
N LEU A 111 11.69 1.80 -3.45
CA LEU A 111 10.23 1.79 -3.29
C LEU A 111 9.55 0.76 -4.21
N GLU A 112 10.32 -0.01 -4.96
CA GLU A 112 9.76 -1.04 -5.85
C GLU A 112 8.90 -2.01 -5.04
N THR A 113 7.65 -2.15 -5.44
CA THR A 113 6.64 -2.96 -4.77
C THR A 113 6.17 -4.04 -5.71
N CYS A 114 6.08 -5.27 -5.22
CA CYS A 114 5.66 -6.41 -6.01
C CYS A 114 4.30 -6.93 -5.52
N LEU A 115 3.39 -7.14 -6.46
CA LEU A 115 2.11 -7.82 -6.24
C LEU A 115 2.18 -9.24 -6.81
N GLY A 116 1.45 -10.16 -6.23
CA GLY A 116 1.35 -11.55 -6.67
C GLY A 116 1.39 -12.53 -5.50
N ALA A 117 0.95 -13.75 -5.73
CA ALA A 117 0.90 -14.78 -4.71
C ALA A 117 2.30 -15.13 -4.20
N GLU A 118 2.48 -15.16 -2.90
CA GLU A 118 3.69 -15.69 -2.30
C GLU A 118 3.77 -17.20 -2.48
N ARG A 119 4.97 -17.69 -2.74
CA ARG A 119 5.25 -19.11 -2.91
C ARG A 119 6.11 -19.61 -1.76
N ASN A 120 6.23 -20.91 -1.62
CA ASN A 120 7.08 -21.53 -0.62
C ASN A 120 8.55 -21.10 -0.83
N VAL A 121 9.11 -20.35 0.10
CA VAL A 121 10.49 -19.82 0.02
C VAL A 121 11.57 -20.89 0.01
N PHE A 122 11.24 -22.13 0.39
CA PHE A 122 12.16 -23.28 0.34
C PHE A 122 12.17 -23.98 -1.01
N GLU A 123 11.34 -23.56 -1.96
CA GLU A 123 11.26 -24.14 -3.30
C GLU A 123 11.76 -23.16 -4.35
N GLU A 124 12.81 -23.51 -5.06
CA GLU A 124 13.41 -22.68 -6.12
C GLU A 124 12.70 -22.92 -7.46
N THR A 125 11.59 -22.25 -7.70
CA THR A 125 10.82 -22.37 -8.95
C THR A 125 10.67 -21.03 -9.66
N ALA A 126 10.42 -21.08 -10.98
CA ALA A 126 10.17 -19.89 -11.80
C ALA A 126 8.87 -19.15 -11.41
N GLU A 127 7.98 -19.79 -10.68
CA GLU A 127 6.72 -19.22 -10.23
C GLU A 127 6.90 -18.05 -9.27
N HIS A 128 8.01 -18.03 -8.51
CA HIS A 128 8.36 -16.88 -7.67
C HIS A 128 8.54 -15.59 -8.46
N ALA A 129 8.84 -15.68 -9.75
CA ALA A 129 9.01 -14.54 -10.63
C ALA A 129 7.70 -14.07 -11.28
N ASN A 130 6.57 -14.73 -11.03
CA ASN A 130 5.26 -14.30 -11.50
C ASN A 130 4.75 -13.13 -10.63
N ARG A 131 5.29 -11.95 -10.86
CA ARG A 131 5.03 -10.74 -10.08
C ARG A 131 4.63 -9.58 -10.98
N ALA A 132 3.69 -8.76 -10.51
CA ALA A 132 3.44 -7.44 -11.06
C ALA A 132 4.28 -6.42 -10.27
N ILE A 133 5.18 -5.74 -10.95
CA ILE A 133 6.16 -4.85 -10.34
C ILE A 133 5.73 -3.41 -10.54
N LEU A 134 5.62 -2.67 -9.44
CA LEU A 134 5.36 -1.24 -9.36
C LEU A 134 6.64 -0.53 -8.94
N THR A 135 6.92 0.62 -9.50
CA THR A 135 8.10 1.42 -9.11
C THR A 135 7.96 2.07 -7.74
N THR A 136 6.72 2.20 -7.25
CA THR A 136 6.36 2.83 -5.98
C THR A 136 5.03 2.27 -5.49
N PRO A 137 4.78 2.21 -4.18
CA PRO A 137 3.48 1.82 -3.63
C PRO A 137 2.38 2.86 -3.87
N VAL A 138 2.75 4.10 -4.19
CA VAL A 138 1.80 5.15 -4.55
C VAL A 138 1.51 5.07 -6.04
N ILE A 139 0.26 4.82 -6.37
CA ILE A 139 -0.17 4.57 -7.75
C ILE A 139 -1.23 5.57 -8.20
N SER A 140 -1.18 5.91 -9.49
CA SER A 140 -2.21 6.74 -10.11
C SER A 140 -3.51 5.96 -10.32
N PRO A 141 -4.65 6.64 -10.51
CA PRO A 141 -5.91 5.99 -10.89
C PRO A 141 -5.79 5.12 -12.16
N ALA A 142 -4.97 5.51 -13.12
CA ALA A 142 -4.71 4.72 -14.31
C ALA A 142 -4.00 3.39 -13.99
N LYS A 143 -2.94 3.43 -13.16
CA LYS A 143 -2.27 2.21 -12.68
C LYS A 143 -3.21 1.32 -11.88
N TRP A 144 -4.03 1.92 -11.02
CA TRP A 144 -5.06 1.18 -10.28
C TRP A 144 -6.01 0.44 -11.22
N ARG A 145 -6.56 1.11 -12.24
CA ARG A 145 -7.42 0.45 -13.24
C ARG A 145 -6.70 -0.67 -13.98
N THR A 146 -5.42 -0.48 -14.30
CA THR A 146 -4.62 -1.53 -14.94
C THR A 146 -4.50 -2.76 -14.04
N ILE A 147 -4.24 -2.57 -12.75
CA ILE A 147 -4.17 -3.66 -11.76
C ILE A 147 -5.53 -4.35 -11.64
N MET A 148 -6.60 -3.57 -11.51
CA MET A 148 -7.96 -4.09 -11.38
C MET A 148 -8.47 -4.83 -12.61
N ASN A 149 -7.90 -4.57 -13.79
CA ASN A 149 -8.27 -5.24 -15.04
C ASN A 149 -7.19 -6.23 -15.52
N LEU A 150 -6.26 -6.59 -14.64
CA LEU A 150 -5.19 -7.50 -15.00
C LEU A 150 -5.73 -8.93 -15.19
N GLU A 151 -5.80 -9.37 -16.45
CA GLU A 151 -6.17 -10.74 -16.84
C GLU A 151 -4.92 -11.57 -17.02
N ARG A 152 -4.45 -12.17 -15.93
CA ARG A 152 -3.25 -13.00 -15.94
C ARG A 152 -3.39 -14.12 -14.93
N PRO A 153 -3.00 -15.37 -15.29
CA PRO A 153 -3.02 -16.50 -14.35
C PRO A 153 -2.22 -16.20 -13.07
N GLY A 154 -2.82 -16.42 -11.92
CA GLY A 154 -2.25 -16.14 -10.60
C GLY A 154 -2.44 -14.69 -10.13
N PHE A 155 -3.30 -13.92 -10.82
CA PHE A 155 -3.70 -12.56 -10.44
C PHE A 155 -5.23 -12.41 -10.40
N GLU A 156 -5.92 -13.51 -10.15
CA GLU A 156 -7.36 -13.48 -9.94
C GLU A 156 -7.66 -12.71 -8.66
N ARG A 157 -8.47 -11.68 -8.79
CA ARG A 157 -8.83 -10.80 -7.67
C ARG A 157 -10.21 -11.11 -7.11
N LEU A 158 -10.39 -10.79 -5.86
CA LEU A 158 -11.70 -10.67 -5.21
C LEU A 158 -11.86 -9.25 -4.66
N VAL A 159 -13.02 -8.66 -4.89
CA VAL A 159 -13.41 -7.41 -4.23
C VAL A 159 -14.34 -7.78 -3.07
N ILE A 160 -13.93 -7.43 -1.86
CA ILE A 160 -14.72 -7.66 -0.64
C ILE A 160 -15.41 -6.34 -0.28
N ASP A 161 -16.75 -6.35 -0.21
CA ASP A 161 -17.51 -5.22 0.27
C ASP A 161 -17.39 -5.12 1.79
N LEU A 162 -16.95 -3.99 2.28
CA LEU A 162 -16.79 -3.74 3.71
C LEU A 162 -18.06 -3.17 4.36
N ASN A 163 -19.09 -2.89 3.56
CA ASN A 163 -20.38 -2.49 4.10
C ASN A 163 -21.09 -3.68 4.74
N TYR A 164 -21.79 -3.44 5.83
CA TYR A 164 -22.57 -4.46 6.52
C TYR A 164 -23.87 -3.86 7.06
N GLU A 165 -24.86 -4.72 7.22
CA GLU A 165 -26.15 -4.35 7.80
C GLU A 165 -25.98 -3.99 9.29
N GLU A 166 -26.58 -2.89 9.73
CA GLU A 166 -26.49 -2.39 11.10
C GLU A 166 -26.84 -3.46 12.14
N GLY A 167 -27.84 -4.29 11.84
CA GLY A 167 -28.29 -5.38 12.71
C GLY A 167 -27.31 -6.53 12.90
N THR A 168 -26.33 -6.66 12.00
CA THR A 168 -25.31 -7.74 12.09
C THR A 168 -24.33 -7.53 13.24
N GLY A 169 -24.03 -6.27 13.56
CA GLY A 169 -23.01 -5.90 14.53
C GLY A 169 -21.59 -5.99 13.98
N LEU A 170 -20.73 -5.12 14.48
CA LEU A 170 -19.36 -4.93 13.96
C LEU A 170 -18.50 -6.19 14.08
N GLU A 171 -18.57 -6.91 15.21
CA GLU A 171 -17.75 -8.10 15.43
C GLU A 171 -18.07 -9.21 14.44
N ALA A 172 -19.35 -9.49 14.21
CA ALA A 172 -19.78 -10.50 13.26
C ALA A 172 -19.44 -10.11 11.82
N ALA A 173 -19.56 -8.82 11.49
CA ALA A 173 -19.17 -8.30 10.19
C ALA A 173 -17.66 -8.47 9.91
N ILE A 174 -16.81 -8.14 10.89
CA ILE A 174 -15.35 -8.31 10.77
C ILE A 174 -15.00 -9.79 10.59
N ARG A 175 -15.60 -10.69 11.35
CA ARG A 175 -15.35 -12.14 11.19
C ARG A 175 -15.73 -12.62 9.79
N ASN A 176 -16.90 -12.25 9.30
CA ASN A 176 -17.34 -12.64 7.96
C ASN A 176 -16.40 -12.11 6.85
N ILE A 177 -15.94 -10.86 6.97
CA ILE A 177 -14.97 -10.28 6.04
C ILE A 177 -13.63 -11.04 6.09
N ALA A 178 -13.16 -11.37 7.29
CA ALA A 178 -11.93 -12.14 7.49
C ALA A 178 -12.03 -13.55 6.89
N ASP A 179 -13.16 -14.23 7.10
CA ASP A 179 -13.41 -15.56 6.55
C ASP A 179 -13.45 -15.54 5.02
N GLN A 180 -14.10 -14.53 4.42
CA GLN A 180 -14.10 -14.33 2.96
C GLN A 180 -12.69 -14.10 2.42
N ALA A 181 -11.88 -13.31 3.10
CA ALA A 181 -10.50 -13.04 2.70
C ALA A 181 -9.63 -14.32 2.79
N GLU A 182 -9.77 -15.09 3.87
CA GLU A 182 -9.07 -16.36 4.03
C GLU A 182 -9.46 -17.38 2.94
N GLU A 183 -10.74 -17.52 2.66
CA GLU A 183 -11.24 -18.40 1.61
C GLU A 183 -10.73 -17.97 0.23
N ALA A 184 -10.70 -16.67 -0.05
CA ALA A 184 -10.17 -16.15 -1.29
C ALA A 184 -8.69 -16.52 -1.49
N VAL A 185 -7.85 -16.32 -0.47
CA VAL A 185 -6.43 -16.68 -0.52
C VAL A 185 -6.25 -18.20 -0.67
N ARG A 186 -7.02 -19.02 0.05
CA ARG A 186 -7.02 -20.48 -0.11
C ARG A 186 -7.44 -20.91 -1.52
N GLY A 187 -8.35 -20.16 -2.14
CA GLY A 187 -8.79 -20.34 -3.53
C GLY A 187 -7.82 -19.76 -4.58
N GLY A 188 -6.65 -19.27 -4.18
CA GLY A 188 -5.62 -18.75 -5.08
C GLY A 188 -5.87 -17.34 -5.60
N LYS A 189 -6.75 -16.55 -4.96
CA LYS A 189 -6.90 -15.12 -5.25
C LYS A 189 -5.73 -14.32 -4.70
N VAL A 190 -5.48 -13.18 -5.31
CA VAL A 190 -4.38 -12.26 -4.96
C VAL A 190 -4.94 -10.89 -4.61
#